data_0d02506e6445ed03b5b1f0011a190212
#
_entry.id   0d02506e6445ed03b5b1f0011a190212
#
_cell.length_a   1.000
_cell.length_b   1.000
_cell.length_c   1.000
_cell.angle_alpha   90.00
_cell.angle_beta   90.00
_cell.angle_gamma   90.00
#
_symmetry.space_group_name_H-M   'P 1'
#
loop_
_entity.id
_entity.type
_entity.pdbx_description
1 polymer ?
#
loop_
_entity_poly.entity_id
_entity_poly.type
_entity_poly.pdbx_seq_one_letter_code
_entity_poly.pdbx_strand_id
1 'polypeptide(L)' 'MSEKVVARLKRIEGQVRGLVRMLEEDRYCIEVLHQMQAVKSALSRAESELLKQHAAHLSLIHISEPTRPNNI' A
#
# COMPACT_ATOMS: atom_id res chain seq x y z
N MET A 1 16.01 -7.94 1.67
CA MET A 1 15.07 -8.19 2.69
C MET A 1 13.74 -8.68 2.17
N SER A 2 12.79 -7.91 1.81
CA SER A 2 11.53 -8.39 1.28
C SER A 2 11.48 -8.17 -0.20
N GLU A 3 12.09 -9.06 -0.93
CA GLU A 3 12.16 -8.91 -2.39
C GLU A 3 10.77 -8.87 -3.01
N LYS A 4 9.85 -9.65 -2.46
CA LYS A 4 8.49 -9.66 -2.97
C LYS A 4 7.80 -8.32 -2.72
N VAL A 5 8.01 -7.75 -1.56
CA VAL A 5 7.44 -6.45 -1.24
C VAL A 5 8.08 -5.36 -2.09
N VAL A 6 9.39 -5.44 -2.28
CA VAL A 6 10.08 -4.47 -3.14
C VAL A 6 9.51 -4.51 -4.55
N ALA A 7 9.30 -5.71 -5.08
CA ALA A 7 8.76 -5.85 -6.42
C ALA A 7 7.35 -5.24 -6.51
N ARG A 8 6.54 -5.48 -5.49
CA ARG A 8 5.20 -4.89 -5.46
C ARG A 8 5.25 -3.37 -5.41
N LEU A 9 6.15 -2.83 -4.61
CA LEU A 9 6.28 -1.38 -4.50
C LEU A 9 6.78 -0.74 -5.77
N LYS A 10 7.68 -1.43 -6.49
CA LYS A 10 8.14 -0.91 -7.76
C LYS A 10 7.02 -0.86 -8.79
N ARG A 11 6.14 -1.85 -8.75
CA ARG A 11 4.97 -1.84 -9.62
C ARG A 11 4.05 -0.68 -9.27
N ILE A 12 3.86 -0.46 -7.97
CA ILE A 12 3.04 0.64 -7.49
C ILE A 12 3.64 1.98 -7.91
N GLU A 13 4.95 2.08 -7.85
CA GLU A 13 5.65 3.27 -8.30
C GLU A 13 5.27 3.61 -9.74
N GLY A 14 5.24 2.58 -10.59
CA GLY A 14 4.83 2.77 -11.97
C GLY A 14 3.38 3.20 -12.10
N GLN A 15 2.52 2.64 -11.25
CA GLN A 15 1.11 3.02 -11.25
C GLN A 15 0.91 4.46 -10.84
N VAL A 16 1.71 4.92 -9.86
CA VAL A 16 1.63 6.32 -9.43
C VAL A 16 2.09 7.23 -10.55
N ARG A 17 3.14 6.86 -11.26
CA ARG A 17 3.57 7.66 -12.42
C ARG A 17 2.46 7.75 -13.46
N GLY A 18 1.73 6.65 -13.64
CA GLY A 18 0.58 6.66 -14.54
C GLY A 18 -0.49 7.63 -14.10
N LEU A 19 -0.72 7.70 -12.78
CA LEU A 19 -1.68 8.65 -12.24
C LEU A 19 -1.28 10.08 -12.54
N VAL A 20 0.00 10.38 -12.33
CA VAL A 20 0.49 11.72 -12.62
C VAL A 20 0.22 12.08 -14.07
N ARG A 21 0.51 11.15 -14.97
CA ARG A 21 0.28 11.37 -16.39
C ARG A 21 -1.19 11.61 -16.70
N MET A 22 -2.06 10.80 -16.08
CA MET A 22 -3.49 10.97 -16.30
C MET A 22 -3.96 12.37 -15.91
N LEU A 23 -3.46 12.87 -14.80
CA LEU A 23 -3.81 14.20 -14.34
C LEU A 23 -3.24 15.29 -15.24
N GLU A 24 -2.04 15.05 -15.76
CA GLU A 24 -1.43 16.00 -16.67
C GLU A 24 -2.17 16.05 -18.00
N GLU A 25 -2.84 14.97 -18.36
CA GLU A 25 -3.59 14.88 -19.61
C GLU A 25 -5.06 15.21 -19.42
N ASP A 26 -5.43 15.68 -18.24
CA ASP A 26 -6.81 16.07 -17.94
C ASP A 26 -7.80 14.95 -18.16
N ARG A 27 -7.43 13.74 -17.76
CA ARG A 27 -8.34 12.60 -17.89
C ARG A 27 -9.52 12.78 -16.94
N TYR A 28 -10.59 12.07 -17.21
CA TYR A 28 -11.79 12.14 -16.40
C TYR A 28 -11.47 11.84 -14.94
N CYS A 29 -12.08 12.65 -14.07
CA CYS A 29 -11.91 12.51 -12.64
C CYS A 29 -12.24 11.09 -12.16
N ILE A 30 -13.28 10.49 -12.71
CA ILE A 30 -13.68 9.14 -12.33
C ILE A 30 -12.61 8.12 -12.64
N GLU A 31 -11.98 8.25 -13.82
CA GLU A 31 -10.89 7.34 -14.19
C GLU A 31 -9.72 7.46 -13.23
N VAL A 32 -9.40 8.71 -12.87
CA VAL A 32 -8.29 8.95 -11.96
C VAL A 32 -8.60 8.37 -10.59
N LEU A 33 -9.83 8.56 -10.12
CA LEU A 33 -10.22 8.03 -8.82
C LEU A 33 -10.18 6.50 -8.79
N HIS A 34 -10.62 5.86 -9.87
CA HIS A 34 -10.55 4.41 -9.97
C HIS A 34 -9.11 3.93 -9.90
N GLN A 35 -8.22 4.64 -10.58
CA GLN A 35 -6.82 4.27 -10.58
C GLN A 35 -6.20 4.48 -9.21
N MET A 36 -6.61 5.53 -8.51
CA MET A 36 -6.15 5.75 -7.15
C MET A 36 -6.60 4.62 -6.22
N GLN A 37 -7.83 4.13 -6.40
CA GLN A 37 -8.30 3.02 -5.61
C GLN A 37 -7.44 1.78 -5.85
N ALA A 38 -7.06 1.56 -7.11
CA ALA A 38 -6.20 0.43 -7.44
C ALA A 38 -4.84 0.55 -6.76
N VAL A 39 -4.29 1.76 -6.73
CA VAL A 39 -3.01 1.99 -6.07
C VAL A 39 -3.13 1.74 -4.57
N LYS A 40 -4.21 2.23 -3.97
CA LYS A 40 -4.44 2.01 -2.54
C LYS A 40 -4.55 0.52 -2.22
N SER A 41 -5.27 -0.22 -3.06
CA SER A 41 -5.41 -1.66 -2.85
C SER A 41 -4.07 -2.36 -2.99
N ALA A 42 -3.27 -1.96 -3.96
CA ALA A 42 -1.96 -2.56 -4.16
C ALA A 42 -1.04 -2.28 -2.98
N LEU A 43 -1.10 -1.04 -2.45
CA LEU A 43 -0.32 -0.69 -1.27
C LEU A 43 -0.75 -1.52 -0.07
N SER A 44 -2.05 -1.70 0.08
CA SER A 44 -2.57 -2.50 1.18
C SER A 44 -2.06 -3.94 1.11
N ARG A 45 -2.00 -4.49 -0.10
CA ARG A 45 -1.47 -5.84 -0.28
C ARG A 45 0.00 -5.91 0.04
N ALA A 46 0.77 -4.89 -0.37
CA ALA A 46 2.19 -4.85 -0.06
C ALA A 46 2.40 -4.77 1.44
N GLU A 47 1.57 -3.97 2.10
CA GLU A 47 1.63 -3.83 3.54
C GLU A 47 1.35 -5.16 4.23
N SER A 48 0.31 -5.86 3.78
CA SER A 48 -0.02 -7.16 4.36
C SER A 48 1.10 -8.16 4.15
N GLU A 49 1.72 -8.13 2.99
CA GLU A 49 2.82 -9.03 2.71
C GLU A 49 4.00 -8.76 3.64
N LEU A 50 4.28 -7.49 3.86
CA LEU A 50 5.36 -7.11 4.76
C LEU A 50 5.07 -7.55 6.19
N LEU A 51 3.84 -7.34 6.63
CA LEU A 51 3.44 -7.76 7.96
C LEU A 51 3.59 -9.27 8.15
N LYS A 52 3.19 -10.04 7.15
CA LYS A 52 3.32 -11.48 7.22
C LYS A 52 4.77 -11.90 7.34
N GLN A 53 5.64 -11.30 6.55
CA GLN A 53 7.04 -11.69 6.54
C GLN A 53 7.76 -11.32 7.83
N HIS A 54 7.30 -10.31 8.51
CA HIS A 54 7.95 -9.83 9.71
C HIS A 54 7.04 -9.91 10.93
N ALA A 55 6.11 -10.86 10.89
CA ALA A 55 5.12 -10.98 11.95
C ALA A 55 5.73 -11.13 13.33
N ALA A 56 6.74 -11.97 13.45
CA ALA A 56 7.38 -12.20 14.75
C ALA A 56 7.99 -10.93 15.31
N HIS A 57 8.70 -10.20 14.45
CA HIS A 57 9.34 -8.96 14.86
C HIS A 57 8.30 -7.91 15.25
N LEU A 58 7.29 -7.77 14.42
CA LEU A 58 6.23 -6.79 14.65
C LEU A 58 5.41 -7.17 15.88
N SER A 59 5.24 -8.45 16.10
CA SER A 59 4.52 -8.92 17.25
C SER A 59 5.18 -8.46 18.54
N LEU A 60 6.50 -8.53 18.58
CA LEU A 60 7.24 -8.08 19.74
C LEU A 60 7.08 -6.59 19.97
N ILE A 61 7.04 -5.84 18.90
CA ILE A 61 6.84 -4.41 19.00
C ILE A 61 5.44 -4.10 19.51
N HIS A 62 4.45 -4.80 18.98
CA HIS A 62 3.07 -4.52 19.31
C HIS A 62 2.66 -4.97 20.69
N ILE A 63 3.38 -5.91 21.24
CA ILE A 63 3.05 -6.37 22.58
C ILE A 63 3.08 -5.22 23.58
N SER A 64 3.97 -4.30 23.38
CA SER A 64 4.09 -3.18 24.31
C SER A 64 3.04 -2.10 24.05
N GLU A 65 2.26 -2.22 22.98
CA GLU A 65 1.23 -1.24 22.68
C GLU A 65 -0.14 -1.79 22.99
N PRO A 66 -0.93 -1.03 23.72
CA PRO A 66 -2.34 -1.41 23.90
C PRO A 66 -3.01 -1.14 22.58
N THR A 67 -3.52 -2.02 22.10
CA THR A 67 -4.12 -1.82 20.84
C THR A 67 -5.29 -0.91 20.88
N ARG A 68 -5.64 -0.69 20.62
CA ARG A 68 -6.62 -0.26 20.38
C ARG A 68 -7.66 -0.36 20.08
N PRO A 69 -8.00 -0.34 20.23
CA PRO A 69 -8.95 -0.52 20.06
C PRO A 69 -9.81 -0.27 19.59
N ASN A 70 -9.66 -0.22 19.53
CA ASN A 70 -10.40 -0.08 19.24
C ASN A 70 -11.24 -0.07 19.25
N ASN A 71 -11.24 -0.09 19.35
CA ASN A 71 -11.95 -0.16 19.43
C ASN A 71 -12.77 -0.08 19.77
N ILE A 72 -12.99 0.06 19.98
CA ILE A 72 -13.65 0.05 20.34
C ILE A 72 -14.13 0.22 20.49
#